data_c46ece3f463481d6514d6617f85de2ef
#
_entry.id   c46ece3f463481d6514d6617f85de2ef
#
_cell.length_a   1.000
_cell.length_b   1.000
_cell.length_c   1.000
_cell.angle_alpha   90.00
_cell.angle_beta   90.00
_cell.angle_gamma   90.00
#
_symmetry.space_group_name_H-M   'P 1'
#
loop_
_entity.id
_entity.type
_entity.pdbx_description
1 polymer ?
#
loop_
_entity_poly.entity_id
_entity_poly.type
_entity_poly.pdbx_seq_one_letter_code
_entity_poly.pdbx_strand_id
1 'polypeptide(L)'
;MRKVIIFLLALITITVTTPAFAVKRSIMELPLFERAVLIIKKFETMHHPKNWPYVGYGHQVQPGEPYRKGVQLTEAQADALLRKDLAKFVSLYKEYGKDSILLGALAYNCGPGVVNKSSILKKLKAGDRDIFKAYTSHCR
;
A
#
# COMPACT_ATOMS: atom_id res chain seq x y z
N MET A 1 -9.55 -74.20 -8.66
CA MET A 1 -10.07 -72.83 -8.62
C MET A 1 -9.24 -72.04 -7.61
N ARG A 2 -8.30 -71.24 -8.11
CA ARG A 2 -7.40 -70.44 -7.27
C ARG A 2 -8.05 -69.06 -7.01
N LYS A 3 -8.41 -68.77 -5.76
CA LYS A 3 -8.88 -67.45 -5.35
C LYS A 3 -7.66 -66.53 -5.20
N VAL A 4 -7.54 -65.55 -6.10
CA VAL A 4 -6.55 -64.48 -6.01
C VAL A 4 -7.13 -63.41 -5.04
N ILE A 5 -6.51 -63.32 -3.87
CA ILE A 5 -6.81 -62.25 -2.90
C ILE A 5 -5.95 -61.07 -3.32
N ILE A 6 -6.60 -60.05 -3.86
CA ILE A 6 -5.97 -58.76 -4.16
C ILE A 6 -5.98 -57.96 -2.86
N PHE A 7 -4.81 -57.83 -2.23
CA PHE A 7 -4.62 -56.85 -1.12
C PHE A 7 -4.53 -55.47 -1.71
N LEU A 8 -5.62 -54.71 -1.55
CA LEU A 8 -5.65 -53.30 -1.84
C LEU A 8 -4.94 -52.56 -0.67
N LEU A 9 -3.66 -52.25 -0.83
CA LEU A 9 -2.93 -51.35 0.03
C LEU A 9 -3.46 -49.92 -0.19
N ALA A 10 -4.44 -49.52 0.60
CA ALA A 10 -4.84 -48.12 0.68
C ALA A 10 -3.70 -47.35 1.36
N LEU A 11 -2.89 -46.68 0.53
CA LEU A 11 -1.90 -45.72 1.00
C LEU A 11 -2.66 -44.47 1.50
N ILE A 12 -2.95 -44.46 2.81
CA ILE A 12 -3.48 -43.25 3.46
C ILE A 12 -2.31 -42.28 3.54
N THR A 13 -2.22 -41.38 2.57
CA THR A 13 -1.37 -40.21 2.69
C THR A 13 -2.01 -39.26 3.70
N ILE A 14 -1.56 -39.35 4.95
CA ILE A 14 -1.85 -38.36 5.97
C ILE A 14 -1.12 -37.08 5.51
N THR A 15 -1.82 -36.19 4.83
CA THR A 15 -1.34 -34.81 4.63
C THR A 15 -1.38 -34.14 6.00
N VAL A 16 -0.25 -34.13 6.69
CA VAL A 16 -0.04 -33.30 7.87
C VAL A 16 -0.11 -31.86 7.36
N THR A 17 -1.30 -31.29 7.39
CA THR A 17 -1.45 -29.85 7.26
C THR A 17 -0.87 -29.23 8.53
N THR A 18 0.42 -28.93 8.50
CA THR A 18 1.01 -28.06 9.51
C THR A 18 0.21 -26.78 9.48
N PRO A 19 -0.40 -26.34 10.60
CA PRO A 19 -1.02 -25.02 10.64
C PRO A 19 0.10 -24.04 10.30
N ALA A 20 -0.04 -23.33 9.18
CA ALA A 20 0.81 -22.20 8.88
C ALA A 20 0.61 -21.20 10.02
N PHE A 21 1.47 -21.27 11.03
CA PHE A 21 1.58 -20.18 11.99
C PHE A 21 1.89 -18.95 11.16
N ALA A 22 0.86 -18.11 10.97
CA ALA A 22 1.04 -16.80 10.40
C ALA A 22 1.99 -16.06 11.35
N VAL A 23 3.27 -16.12 11.04
CA VAL A 23 4.28 -15.34 11.75
C VAL A 23 3.82 -13.90 11.59
N LYS A 24 3.36 -13.32 12.69
CA LYS A 24 2.91 -11.92 12.75
C LYS A 24 4.16 -11.05 12.54
N ARG A 25 4.51 -10.84 11.27
CA ARG A 25 5.66 -10.01 10.90
C ARG A 25 5.42 -8.59 11.39
N SER A 26 6.43 -8.02 12.00
CA SER A 26 6.41 -6.59 12.33
C SER A 26 6.32 -5.78 11.04
N ILE A 27 5.55 -4.70 11.05
CA ILE A 27 5.52 -3.73 9.92
C ILE A 27 6.94 -3.23 9.59
N MET A 28 7.85 -3.26 10.57
CA MET A 28 9.23 -2.83 10.40
C MET A 28 10.09 -3.80 9.55
N GLU A 29 9.64 -5.03 9.37
CA GLU A 29 10.29 -6.05 8.53
C GLU A 29 9.90 -5.93 7.05
N LEU A 30 8.85 -5.17 6.76
CA LEU A 30 8.39 -4.97 5.39
C LEU A 30 9.26 -3.94 4.65
N PRO A 31 9.36 -4.05 3.31
CA PRO A 31 9.94 -2.99 2.48
C PRO A 31 9.27 -1.64 2.75
N LEU A 32 10.02 -0.54 2.62
CA LEU A 32 9.50 0.81 2.92
C LEU A 32 8.23 1.16 2.14
N PHE A 33 8.14 0.74 0.88
CA PHE A 33 6.96 0.96 0.05
C PHE A 33 5.72 0.27 0.63
N GLU A 34 5.87 -0.99 1.07
CA GLU A 34 4.77 -1.75 1.70
C GLU A 34 4.33 -1.11 3.03
N ARG A 35 5.27 -0.58 3.81
CA ARG A 35 4.94 0.19 5.02
C ARG A 35 4.11 1.42 4.69
N ALA A 36 4.49 2.16 3.64
CA ALA A 36 3.75 3.34 3.20
C ALA A 36 2.33 2.97 2.75
N VAL A 37 2.17 1.90 1.96
CA VAL A 37 0.85 1.38 1.55
C VAL A 37 -0.03 1.06 2.76
N LEU A 38 0.50 0.32 3.75
CA LEU A 38 -0.27 -0.05 4.95
C LEU A 38 -0.64 1.16 5.79
N ILE A 39 0.26 2.14 5.92
CA ILE A 39 0.00 3.38 6.65
C ILE A 39 -1.12 4.16 5.97
N ILE A 40 -1.04 4.36 4.65
CA ILE A 40 -2.07 5.09 3.90
C ILE A 40 -3.43 4.37 4.05
N LYS A 41 -3.50 3.06 3.85
CA LYS A 41 -4.74 2.28 4.02
C LYS A 41 -5.35 2.45 5.41
N LYS A 42 -4.53 2.53 6.44
CA LYS A 42 -4.99 2.70 7.82
C LYS A 42 -5.58 4.09 8.08
N PHE A 43 -5.00 5.14 7.52
CA PHE A 43 -5.41 6.51 7.81
C PHE A 43 -6.46 7.04 6.84
N GLU A 44 -6.35 6.74 5.54
CA GLU A 44 -7.30 7.20 4.53
C GLU A 44 -8.62 6.41 4.59
N THR A 45 -8.58 5.15 5.00
CA THR A 45 -9.73 4.22 4.92
C THR A 45 -10.32 4.12 3.52
N MET A 46 -11.15 3.12 3.26
CA MET A 46 -11.73 2.96 1.92
C MET A 46 -12.93 3.90 1.73
N HIS A 47 -12.89 4.70 0.68
CA HIS A 47 -13.95 5.65 0.35
C HIS A 47 -15.22 4.92 -0.14
N HIS A 48 -16.37 5.38 0.35
CA HIS A 48 -17.70 4.94 -0.06
C HIS A 48 -18.20 5.75 -1.26
N PRO A 49 -19.25 5.29 -1.97
CA PRO A 49 -19.81 6.01 -3.13
C PRO A 49 -20.22 7.47 -2.88
N LYS A 50 -20.58 7.79 -1.63
CA LYS A 50 -20.89 9.17 -1.21
C LYS A 50 -19.71 10.13 -1.22
N ASN A 51 -18.49 9.61 -1.22
CA ASN A 51 -17.27 10.41 -1.21
C ASN A 51 -16.84 10.87 -2.60
N TRP A 52 -17.66 10.62 -3.65
CA TRP A 52 -17.36 11.07 -5.00
C TRP A 52 -16.92 12.54 -5.03
N PRO A 53 -15.86 12.94 -5.76
CA PRO A 53 -15.12 12.15 -6.77
C PRO A 53 -13.93 11.31 -6.23
N TYR A 54 -13.88 11.05 -4.92
CA TYR A 54 -12.83 10.23 -4.33
C TYR A 54 -13.24 8.76 -4.30
N VAL A 55 -12.33 7.86 -4.74
CA VAL A 55 -12.53 6.41 -4.76
C VAL A 55 -11.34 5.69 -4.12
N GLY A 56 -11.52 4.41 -3.78
CA GLY A 56 -10.48 3.61 -3.17
C GLY A 56 -9.94 4.22 -1.87
N TYR A 57 -8.65 4.40 -1.77
CA TYR A 57 -7.96 5.01 -0.62
C TYR A 57 -7.58 6.48 -0.88
N GLY A 58 -8.51 7.28 -1.40
CA GLY A 58 -8.32 8.72 -1.58
C GLY A 58 -7.93 9.15 -3.00
N HIS A 59 -8.02 8.27 -3.99
CA HIS A 59 -7.80 8.65 -5.38
C HIS A 59 -8.89 9.61 -5.85
N GLN A 60 -8.52 10.80 -6.29
CA GLN A 60 -9.44 11.75 -6.94
C GLN A 60 -9.56 11.42 -8.41
N VAL A 61 -10.75 10.99 -8.82
CA VAL A 61 -11.04 10.61 -10.22
C VAL A 61 -10.79 11.77 -11.17
N GLN A 62 -10.01 11.49 -12.21
CA GLN A 62 -9.69 12.47 -13.26
C GLN A 62 -10.58 12.25 -14.50
N PRO A 63 -10.78 13.29 -15.33
CA PRO A 63 -11.49 13.14 -16.59
C PRO A 63 -10.90 12.03 -17.46
N GLY A 64 -11.77 11.16 -17.99
CA GLY A 64 -11.35 10.02 -18.85
C GLY A 64 -11.01 8.73 -18.09
N GLU A 65 -11.01 8.71 -16.76
CA GLU A 65 -10.82 7.49 -15.99
C GLU A 65 -12.10 6.63 -15.94
N PRO A 66 -11.96 5.29 -15.82
CA PRO A 66 -13.11 4.37 -15.93
C PRO A 66 -13.99 4.30 -14.67
N TYR A 67 -13.76 5.15 -13.69
CA TYR A 67 -14.53 5.16 -12.45
C TYR A 67 -15.84 5.91 -12.60
N ARG A 68 -16.90 5.43 -11.93
CA ARG A 68 -18.25 5.97 -12.02
C ARG A 68 -18.80 6.36 -10.66
N LYS A 69 -19.52 7.49 -10.60
CA LYS A 69 -20.26 7.91 -9.41
C LYS A 69 -21.22 6.80 -8.96
N GLY A 70 -21.27 6.51 -7.68
CA GLY A 70 -22.15 5.52 -7.10
C GLY A 70 -21.58 4.09 -7.07
N VAL A 71 -20.44 3.84 -7.70
CA VAL A 71 -19.80 2.52 -7.72
C VAL A 71 -18.62 2.50 -6.73
N GLN A 72 -18.63 1.54 -5.82
CA GLN A 72 -17.54 1.30 -4.88
C GLN A 72 -16.54 0.31 -5.48
N LEU A 73 -15.26 0.61 -5.34
CA LEU A 73 -14.19 -0.32 -5.71
C LEU A 73 -14.15 -1.50 -4.75
N THR A 74 -13.77 -2.67 -5.24
CA THR A 74 -13.36 -3.78 -4.38
C THR A 74 -12.04 -3.45 -3.67
N GLU A 75 -11.76 -4.13 -2.56
CA GLU A 75 -10.49 -3.98 -1.84
C GLU A 75 -9.27 -4.18 -2.76
N ALA A 76 -9.31 -5.20 -3.61
CA ALA A 76 -8.22 -5.49 -4.55
C ALA A 76 -8.03 -4.36 -5.60
N GLN A 77 -9.13 -3.79 -6.10
CA GLN A 77 -9.07 -2.67 -7.04
C GLN A 77 -8.54 -1.41 -6.35
N ALA A 78 -9.00 -1.13 -5.13
CA ALA A 78 -8.56 0.01 -4.34
C ALA A 78 -7.07 -0.09 -3.96
N ASP A 79 -6.59 -1.28 -3.58
CA ASP A 79 -5.17 -1.54 -3.30
C ASP A 79 -4.30 -1.34 -4.54
N ALA A 80 -4.70 -1.88 -5.68
CA ALA A 80 -3.97 -1.72 -6.93
C ALA A 80 -3.88 -0.24 -7.36
N LEU A 81 -4.98 0.50 -7.20
CA LEU A 81 -5.03 1.94 -7.50
C LEU A 81 -4.11 2.75 -6.57
N LEU A 82 -4.19 2.49 -5.26
CA LEU A 82 -3.30 3.11 -4.27
C LEU A 82 -1.83 2.89 -4.62
N ARG A 83 -1.44 1.65 -4.93
CA ARG A 83 -0.05 1.31 -5.30
C ARG A 83 0.41 2.06 -6.56
N LYS A 84 -0.45 2.13 -7.56
CA LYS A 84 -0.18 2.88 -8.81
C LYS A 84 0.05 4.37 -8.51
N ASP A 85 -0.83 4.98 -7.73
CA ASP A 85 -0.74 6.40 -7.40
C ASP A 85 0.48 6.70 -6.51
N LEU A 86 0.71 5.87 -5.48
CA LEU A 86 1.88 6.03 -4.63
C LEU A 86 3.18 5.89 -5.42
N ALA A 87 3.29 4.90 -6.32
CA ALA A 87 4.46 4.74 -7.18
C ALA A 87 4.68 5.96 -8.07
N LYS A 88 3.61 6.55 -8.62
CA LYS A 88 3.67 7.80 -9.38
C LYS A 88 4.24 8.94 -8.52
N PHE A 89 3.74 9.14 -7.31
CA PHE A 89 4.25 10.18 -6.42
C PHE A 89 5.69 9.93 -5.97
N VAL A 90 6.05 8.68 -5.65
CA VAL A 90 7.44 8.31 -5.31
C VAL A 90 8.38 8.63 -6.46
N SER A 91 7.97 8.40 -7.71
CA SER A 91 8.79 8.68 -8.89
C SER A 91 9.13 10.16 -9.07
N LEU A 92 8.30 11.08 -8.57
CA LEU A 92 8.56 12.51 -8.61
C LEU A 92 9.78 12.92 -7.75
N TYR A 93 10.12 12.08 -6.77
CA TYR A 93 11.19 12.35 -5.80
C TYR A 93 12.33 11.31 -5.88
N LYS A 94 12.48 10.62 -7.02
CA LYS A 94 13.48 9.56 -7.20
C LYS A 94 14.93 9.99 -6.87
N GLU A 95 15.23 11.26 -7.08
CA GLU A 95 16.54 11.88 -6.80
C GLU A 95 16.92 11.85 -5.29
N TYR A 96 15.93 11.70 -4.41
CA TYR A 96 16.14 11.64 -2.96
C TYR A 96 16.37 10.21 -2.43
N GLY A 97 16.55 9.22 -3.30
CA GLY A 97 16.85 7.84 -2.91
C GLY A 97 15.80 7.26 -1.95
N LYS A 98 16.21 6.84 -0.75
CA LYS A 98 15.30 6.26 0.27
C LYS A 98 14.21 7.23 0.72
N ASP A 99 14.47 8.53 0.69
CA ASP A 99 13.51 9.55 1.10
C ASP A 99 12.40 9.76 0.07
N SER A 100 12.55 9.24 -1.15
CA SER A 100 11.52 9.30 -2.19
C SER A 100 10.20 8.69 -1.73
N ILE A 101 10.24 7.61 -0.94
CA ILE A 101 9.04 6.95 -0.43
C ILE A 101 8.35 7.82 0.63
N LEU A 102 9.14 8.45 1.53
CA LEU A 102 8.63 9.39 2.51
C LEU A 102 7.95 10.58 1.84
N LEU A 103 8.64 11.19 0.86
CA LEU A 103 8.12 12.34 0.11
C LEU A 103 6.91 11.97 -0.75
N GLY A 104 6.93 10.80 -1.38
CA GLY A 104 5.82 10.26 -2.16
C GLY A 104 4.58 10.00 -1.32
N ALA A 105 4.74 9.42 -0.13
CA ALA A 105 3.63 9.21 0.82
C ALA A 105 3.05 10.54 1.31
N LEU A 106 3.89 11.54 1.58
CA LEU A 106 3.44 12.88 1.93
C LEU A 106 2.70 13.55 0.76
N ALA A 107 3.22 13.39 -0.46
CA ALA A 107 2.58 13.93 -1.67
C ALA A 107 1.24 13.24 -1.98
N TYR A 108 1.10 11.96 -1.65
CA TYR A 108 -0.17 11.25 -1.73
C TYR A 108 -1.24 11.93 -0.85
N ASN A 109 -0.85 12.30 0.37
CA ASN A 109 -1.76 12.89 1.35
C ASN A 109 -2.08 14.37 1.08
N CYS A 110 -1.08 15.20 0.80
CA CYS A 110 -1.27 16.66 0.71
C CYS A 110 -0.98 17.26 -0.67
N GLY A 111 -0.64 16.43 -1.65
CA GLY A 111 -0.30 16.85 -3.01
C GLY A 111 1.17 17.28 -3.18
N PRO A 112 1.74 17.08 -4.37
CA PRO A 112 3.15 17.38 -4.65
C PRO A 112 3.47 18.87 -4.58
N GLY A 113 2.50 19.74 -4.85
CA GLY A 113 2.67 21.20 -4.74
C GLY A 113 2.99 21.66 -3.32
N VAL A 114 2.39 21.01 -2.31
CA VAL A 114 2.67 21.26 -0.89
C VAL A 114 4.06 20.75 -0.52
N VAL A 115 4.38 19.51 -0.93
CA VAL A 115 5.69 18.90 -0.64
C VAL A 115 6.83 19.73 -1.23
N ASN A 116 6.69 20.21 -2.46
CA ASN A 116 7.72 21.00 -3.15
C ASN A 116 8.04 22.33 -2.45
N LYS A 117 7.09 22.88 -1.71
CA LYS A 117 7.26 24.12 -0.91
C LYS A 117 7.60 23.85 0.56
N SER A 118 7.61 22.57 0.97
CA SER A 118 7.75 22.19 2.38
C SER A 118 9.16 22.44 2.92
N SER A 119 9.24 22.67 4.23
CA SER A 119 10.52 22.73 4.97
C SER A 119 11.23 21.37 4.95
N ILE A 120 10.50 20.26 4.81
CA ILE A 120 11.05 18.90 4.69
C ILE A 120 11.98 18.84 3.48
N LEU A 121 11.47 19.23 2.30
CA LEU A 121 12.25 19.17 1.07
C LEU A 121 13.45 20.11 1.12
N LYS A 122 13.30 21.31 1.70
CA LYS A 122 14.39 22.25 1.91
C LYS A 122 15.50 21.67 2.79
N LYS A 123 15.12 21.03 3.90
CA LYS A 123 16.07 20.36 4.81
C LYS A 123 16.80 19.22 4.12
N LEU A 124 16.09 18.33 3.43
CA LEU A 124 16.71 17.22 2.71
C LEU A 124 17.68 17.70 1.62
N LYS A 125 17.35 18.76 0.90
CA LYS A 125 18.26 19.38 -0.09
C LYS A 125 19.55 19.94 0.55
N ALA A 126 19.44 20.43 1.79
CA ALA A 126 20.59 20.92 2.57
C ALA A 126 21.36 19.81 3.28
N GLY A 127 20.97 18.53 3.14
CA GLY A 127 21.56 17.41 3.86
C GLY A 127 21.12 17.31 5.34
N ASP A 128 20.18 18.14 5.77
CA ASP A 128 19.67 18.14 7.14
C ASP A 128 18.63 16.99 7.29
N ARG A 129 18.95 16.07 8.19
CA ARG A 129 18.12 14.86 8.46
C ARG A 129 17.13 15.06 9.62
N ASP A 130 17.13 16.19 10.31
CA ASP A 130 16.16 16.51 11.37
C ASP A 130 14.85 17.00 10.76
N ILE A 131 14.09 16.07 10.18
CA ILE A 131 12.84 16.34 9.48
C ILE A 131 11.58 15.93 10.27
N PHE A 132 11.74 15.28 11.43
CA PHE A 132 10.61 14.73 12.19
C PHE A 132 9.53 15.76 12.51
N LYS A 133 9.92 16.89 13.09
CA LYS A 133 8.98 17.98 13.44
C LYS A 133 8.31 18.58 12.21
N ALA A 134 9.08 18.75 11.13
CA ALA A 134 8.54 19.25 9.88
C ALA A 134 7.54 18.26 9.24
N TYR A 135 7.82 16.96 9.30
CA TYR A 135 6.93 15.93 8.76
C TYR A 135 5.62 15.85 9.55
N THR A 136 5.68 15.78 10.86
CA THR A 136 4.50 15.66 11.73
C THR A 136 3.57 16.86 11.66
N SER A 137 4.08 18.04 11.32
CA SER A 137 3.25 19.24 11.13
C SER A 137 2.36 19.18 9.86
N HIS A 138 2.68 18.32 8.90
CA HIS A 138 1.90 18.13 7.67
C HIS A 138 0.88 16.97 7.76
N CYS A 139 0.93 16.17 8.83
CA CYS A 139 0.07 15.01 9.04
C CYS A 139 -1.17 15.31 9.91
N ARG A 140 -1.65 16.56 9.94
CA ARG A 140 -2.83 16.97 10.73
C ARG A 140 -4.07 16.99 9.88
#